data_76ab5de1d6f51be9c598cdfc126e17a8
#
_entry.id   76ab5de1d6f51be9c598cdfc126e17a8
#
_cell.length_a   1.000
_cell.length_b   1.000
_cell.length_c   1.000
_cell.angle_alpha   90.00
_cell.angle_beta   90.00
_cell.angle_gamma   90.00
#
_symmetry.space_group_name_H-M   'P 1'
#
loop_
_entity.id
_entity.type
_entity.pdbx_description
1 polymer ?
#
loop_
_entity_poly.entity_id
_entity_poly.type
_entity_poly.pdbx_seq_one_letter_code
_entity_poly.pdbx_strand_id
1 'polypeptide(L)'
;MSIEIIGIDGDDTLWHSEGHFHVTEQAYVELLEPWVDSETASAALLATERRNLAVFGYGVKGFTLSMIETALALTGHRIDGVHIERIIALGKELLTHPVELLDGVADTIDVLGRDFRLVLITKGDLFHQESKVAASGVSELFERIEIVAEKDPATYGRVLGAMGSEPGAFCMIGNSVRSDIAPVLEMGGAGVHVPYHVTWALEHAELEVSHPRLAQVTEIRQAPAAIATLAGAG
;
A
#
# COMPACT_ATOMS: atom_id res chain seq x y z
N MET A 1 0.28 -4.20 -28.08
CA MET A 1 -0.60 -3.05 -27.76
C MET A 1 0.23 -2.02 -27.04
N SER A 2 0.08 -0.73 -27.38
CA SER A 2 0.82 0.34 -26.70
C SER A 2 0.26 0.57 -25.30
N ILE A 3 1.13 0.82 -24.32
CA ILE A 3 0.72 1.28 -23.00
C ILE A 3 0.28 2.75 -23.12
N GLU A 4 -0.85 3.13 -22.54
CA GLU A 4 -1.44 4.47 -22.60
C GLU A 4 -1.66 5.06 -21.22
N ILE A 5 -1.97 4.20 -20.22
CA ILE A 5 -2.24 4.58 -18.84
C ILE A 5 -1.25 3.90 -17.92
N ILE A 6 -0.67 4.69 -17.02
CA ILE A 6 0.16 4.21 -15.92
C ILE A 6 -0.62 4.38 -14.61
N GLY A 7 -0.91 3.27 -13.95
CA GLY A 7 -1.33 3.26 -12.56
C GLY A 7 -0.12 3.28 -11.64
N ILE A 8 -0.18 4.06 -10.58
CA ILE A 8 0.89 4.11 -9.58
C ILE A 8 0.24 3.91 -8.21
N ASP A 9 0.80 3.00 -7.41
CA ASP A 9 0.40 2.82 -6.02
C ASP A 9 0.92 3.97 -5.14
N GLY A 10 0.31 4.15 -3.96
CA GLY A 10 0.68 5.19 -3.01
C GLY A 10 1.69 4.74 -1.98
N ASP A 11 1.22 3.92 -1.04
CA ASP A 11 1.98 3.49 0.13
C ASP A 11 3.16 2.59 -0.24
N ASP A 12 4.36 2.97 0.19
CA ASP A 12 5.62 2.26 -0.09
C ASP A 12 6.01 2.18 -1.58
N THR A 13 5.31 2.96 -2.42
CA THR A 13 5.64 3.21 -3.83
C THR A 13 5.92 4.68 -4.08
N LEU A 14 5.06 5.58 -3.62
CA LEU A 14 5.23 7.03 -3.71
C LEU A 14 5.76 7.65 -2.41
N TRP A 15 5.31 7.16 -1.26
CA TRP A 15 5.70 7.66 0.07
C TRP A 15 5.86 6.51 1.06
N HIS A 16 6.65 6.75 2.10
CA HIS A 16 6.86 5.80 3.19
C HIS A 16 5.57 5.54 3.97
N SER A 17 5.26 4.30 4.27
CA SER A 17 4.08 3.89 5.04
C SER A 17 4.36 2.71 5.99
N GLU A 18 4.70 1.52 5.48
CA GLU A 18 4.83 0.30 6.30
C GLU A 18 5.90 0.41 7.38
N GLY A 19 6.97 1.16 7.12
CA GLY A 19 7.99 1.44 8.12
C GLY A 19 7.42 2.12 9.39
N HIS A 20 6.43 3.00 9.22
CA HIS A 20 5.77 3.68 10.35
C HIS A 20 4.83 2.75 11.11
N PHE A 21 4.12 1.86 10.41
CA PHE A 21 3.33 0.80 11.05
C PHE A 21 4.22 -0.12 11.88
N HIS A 22 5.36 -0.52 11.35
CA HIS A 22 6.32 -1.37 12.07
C HIS A 22 6.86 -0.71 13.35
N VAL A 23 7.24 0.57 13.30
CA VAL A 23 7.66 1.33 14.50
C VAL A 23 6.54 1.42 15.51
N THR A 24 5.30 1.63 15.07
CA THR A 24 4.12 1.68 15.93
C THR A 24 3.85 0.32 16.58
N GLU A 25 3.97 -0.78 15.83
CA GLU A 25 3.85 -2.15 16.36
C GLU A 25 4.92 -2.42 17.43
N GLN A 26 6.18 -2.04 17.19
CA GLN A 26 7.24 -2.19 18.18
C GLN A 26 6.90 -1.47 19.49
N ALA A 27 6.47 -0.21 19.42
CA ALA A 27 6.06 0.54 20.62
C ALA A 27 4.84 -0.08 21.33
N TYR A 28 3.91 -0.67 20.58
CA TYR A 28 2.78 -1.40 21.13
C TYR A 28 3.23 -2.69 21.84
N VAL A 29 4.13 -3.46 21.24
CA VAL A 29 4.68 -4.70 21.83
C VAL A 29 5.44 -4.39 23.11
N GLU A 30 6.29 -3.37 23.12
CA GLU A 30 6.97 -2.87 24.34
C GLU A 30 6.00 -2.48 25.44
N LEU A 31 4.87 -1.85 25.09
CA LEU A 31 3.82 -1.50 26.05
C LEU A 31 3.22 -2.74 26.75
N LEU A 32 3.19 -3.89 26.09
CA LEU A 32 2.62 -5.13 26.60
C LEU A 32 3.63 -6.04 27.33
N GLU A 33 4.91 -5.74 27.33
CA GLU A 33 5.97 -6.56 27.99
C GLU A 33 5.65 -6.98 29.45
N PRO A 34 4.94 -6.16 30.29
CA PRO A 34 4.58 -6.59 31.63
C PRO A 34 3.61 -7.77 31.69
N TRP A 35 2.93 -8.12 30.60
CA TRP A 35 1.92 -9.18 30.53
C TRP A 35 2.32 -10.35 29.64
N VAL A 36 3.07 -10.10 28.59
CA VAL A 36 3.34 -11.09 27.55
C VAL A 36 4.66 -10.78 26.82
N ASP A 37 5.34 -11.80 26.31
CA ASP A 37 6.54 -11.63 25.49
C ASP A 37 6.19 -11.03 24.09
N SER A 38 7.19 -10.45 23.46
CA SER A 38 7.05 -9.72 22.19
C SER A 38 6.60 -10.60 21.03
N GLU A 39 7.08 -11.85 20.95
CA GLU A 39 6.70 -12.78 19.88
C GLU A 39 5.20 -13.13 19.98
N THR A 40 4.73 -13.44 21.19
CA THR A 40 3.31 -13.71 21.45
C THR A 40 2.44 -12.49 21.15
N ALA A 41 2.88 -11.28 21.54
CA ALA A 41 2.14 -10.04 21.28
C ALA A 41 1.99 -9.77 19.78
N SER A 42 3.08 -9.82 19.00
CA SER A 42 3.06 -9.62 17.54
C SER A 42 2.23 -10.67 16.82
N ALA A 43 2.40 -11.95 17.16
CA ALA A 43 1.62 -13.03 16.55
C ALA A 43 0.11 -12.89 16.81
N ALA A 44 -0.27 -12.51 18.03
CA ALA A 44 -1.67 -12.27 18.39
C ALA A 44 -2.26 -11.06 17.68
N LEU A 45 -1.48 -9.96 17.56
CA LEU A 45 -1.89 -8.78 16.81
C LEU A 45 -2.14 -9.12 15.34
N LEU A 46 -1.19 -9.76 14.66
CA LEU A 46 -1.35 -10.18 13.27
C LEU A 46 -2.58 -11.08 13.06
N ALA A 47 -2.84 -12.00 13.97
CA ALA A 47 -4.03 -12.86 13.92
C ALA A 47 -5.33 -12.04 14.07
N THR A 48 -5.32 -11.01 14.91
CA THR A 48 -6.47 -10.12 15.12
C THR A 48 -6.68 -9.22 13.91
N GLU A 49 -5.63 -8.61 13.36
CA GLU A 49 -5.71 -7.82 12.12
C GLU A 49 -6.32 -8.62 10.97
N ARG A 50 -5.85 -9.87 10.78
CA ARG A 50 -6.39 -10.76 9.73
C ARG A 50 -7.90 -10.99 9.86
N ARG A 51 -8.42 -11.14 11.08
CA ARG A 51 -9.86 -11.26 11.32
C ARG A 51 -10.60 -9.93 11.09
N ASN A 52 -9.98 -8.85 11.51
CA ASN A 52 -10.58 -7.53 11.52
C ASN A 52 -10.60 -6.85 10.16
N LEU A 53 -9.76 -7.27 9.22
CA LEU A 53 -9.77 -6.75 7.84
C LEU A 53 -11.15 -6.84 7.18
N ALA A 54 -11.87 -7.94 7.38
CA ALA A 54 -13.21 -8.12 6.83
C ALA A 54 -14.28 -7.19 7.44
N VAL A 55 -13.98 -6.59 8.62
CA VAL A 55 -14.92 -5.75 9.36
C VAL A 55 -14.56 -4.27 9.27
N PHE A 56 -13.27 -3.95 9.47
CA PHE A 56 -12.80 -2.56 9.54
C PHE A 56 -12.06 -2.10 8.27
N GLY A 57 -11.74 -3.02 7.37
CA GLY A 57 -10.91 -2.72 6.21
C GLY A 57 -9.44 -2.43 6.58
N TYR A 58 -8.71 -1.92 5.61
CA TYR A 58 -7.30 -1.53 5.76
C TYR A 58 -7.13 -0.17 6.42
N GLY A 59 -5.97 0.05 7.03
CA GLY A 59 -5.51 1.35 7.50
C GLY A 59 -5.45 1.48 9.02
N VAL A 60 -4.96 2.62 9.47
CA VAL A 60 -4.58 2.90 10.86
C VAL A 60 -5.72 2.73 11.86
N LYS A 61 -6.97 3.04 11.48
CA LYS A 61 -8.12 2.90 12.38
C LYS A 61 -8.39 1.43 12.71
N GLY A 62 -8.40 0.57 11.71
CA GLY A 62 -8.55 -0.88 11.89
C GLY A 62 -7.37 -1.48 12.68
N PHE A 63 -6.15 -1.03 12.40
CA PHE A 63 -4.95 -1.40 13.14
C PHE A 63 -5.04 -1.01 14.61
N THR A 64 -5.42 0.23 14.92
CA THR A 64 -5.59 0.72 16.30
C THR A 64 -6.64 -0.10 17.06
N LEU A 65 -7.77 -0.39 16.43
CA LEU A 65 -8.81 -1.24 17.03
C LEU A 65 -8.31 -2.66 17.27
N SER A 66 -7.51 -3.21 16.36
CA SER A 66 -6.89 -4.53 16.50
C SER A 66 -5.87 -4.55 17.64
N MET A 67 -5.06 -3.51 17.80
CA MET A 67 -4.17 -3.35 18.96
C MET A 67 -4.94 -3.35 20.29
N ILE A 68 -6.04 -2.60 20.39
CA ILE A 68 -6.87 -2.55 21.60
C ILE A 68 -7.51 -3.92 21.90
N GLU A 69 -8.10 -4.56 20.89
CA GLU A 69 -8.72 -5.89 21.03
C GLU A 69 -7.71 -6.93 21.50
N THR A 70 -6.52 -6.94 20.88
CA THR A 70 -5.43 -7.86 21.24
C THR A 70 -4.94 -7.61 22.66
N ALA A 71 -4.73 -6.35 23.05
CA ALA A 71 -4.28 -5.99 24.39
C ALA A 71 -5.28 -6.44 25.47
N LEU A 72 -6.58 -6.23 25.24
CA LEU A 72 -7.63 -6.72 26.15
C LEU A 72 -7.61 -8.24 26.29
N ALA A 73 -7.47 -8.97 25.18
CA ALA A 73 -7.43 -10.42 25.18
C ALA A 73 -6.20 -10.97 25.91
N LEU A 74 -5.00 -10.49 25.58
CA LEU A 74 -3.73 -10.96 26.14
C LEU A 74 -3.61 -10.67 27.65
N THR A 75 -4.17 -9.57 28.10
CA THR A 75 -4.14 -9.20 29.53
C THR A 75 -5.31 -9.78 30.35
N GLY A 76 -6.21 -10.54 29.72
CA GLY A 76 -7.43 -11.04 30.36
C GLY A 76 -8.31 -9.90 30.86
N HIS A 77 -8.44 -8.82 30.09
CA HIS A 77 -9.17 -7.58 30.40
C HIS A 77 -8.66 -6.84 31.65
N ARG A 78 -7.39 -7.04 32.04
CA ARG A 78 -6.78 -6.38 33.21
C ARG A 78 -5.93 -5.18 32.85
N ILE A 79 -5.73 -4.89 31.54
CA ILE A 79 -5.07 -3.67 31.09
C ILE A 79 -5.87 -2.47 31.56
N ASP A 80 -5.20 -1.46 32.07
CA ASP A 80 -5.85 -0.25 32.57
C ASP A 80 -6.09 0.80 31.47
N GLY A 81 -6.86 1.83 31.82
CA GLY A 81 -7.23 2.90 30.89
C GLY A 81 -6.02 3.70 30.39
N VAL A 82 -4.94 3.79 31.18
CA VAL A 82 -3.73 4.56 30.77
C VAL A 82 -3.02 3.88 29.62
N HIS A 83 -2.91 2.56 29.67
CA HIS A 83 -2.32 1.78 28.57
C HIS A 83 -3.21 1.81 27.30
N ILE A 84 -4.54 1.73 27.47
CA ILE A 84 -5.46 1.90 26.34
C ILE A 84 -5.34 3.30 25.73
N GLU A 85 -5.23 4.35 26.56
CA GLU A 85 -5.00 5.71 26.09
C GLU A 85 -3.69 5.81 25.29
N ARG A 86 -2.62 5.14 25.73
CA ARG A 86 -1.34 5.09 24.98
C ARG A 86 -1.49 4.39 23.64
N ILE A 87 -2.23 3.28 23.55
CA ILE A 87 -2.51 2.61 22.27
C ILE A 87 -3.26 3.55 21.30
N ILE A 88 -4.26 4.28 21.80
CA ILE A 88 -4.98 5.29 21.01
C ILE A 88 -4.03 6.40 20.55
N ALA A 89 -3.12 6.84 21.42
CA ALA A 89 -2.11 7.85 21.08
C ALA A 89 -1.18 7.36 19.94
N LEU A 90 -0.70 6.13 20.00
CA LEU A 90 0.09 5.50 18.93
C LEU A 90 -0.65 5.53 17.59
N GLY A 91 -1.93 5.17 17.58
CA GLY A 91 -2.73 5.27 16.37
C GLY A 91 -2.91 6.70 15.85
N LYS A 92 -3.06 7.68 16.73
CA LYS A 92 -3.13 9.10 16.34
C LYS A 92 -1.79 9.61 15.80
N GLU A 93 -0.68 9.26 16.43
CA GLU A 93 0.68 9.59 15.97
C GLU A 93 0.89 9.04 14.55
N LEU A 94 0.51 7.78 14.28
CA LEU A 94 0.60 7.17 12.97
C LEU A 94 -0.31 7.86 11.92
N LEU A 95 -1.55 8.22 12.28
CA LEU A 95 -2.48 8.95 11.40
C LEU A 95 -2.00 10.34 11.01
N THR A 96 -1.22 10.99 11.86
CA THR A 96 -0.74 12.38 11.67
C THR A 96 0.72 12.43 11.28
N HIS A 97 1.33 11.28 10.99
CA HIS A 97 2.72 11.24 10.53
C HIS A 97 2.87 12.04 9.21
N PRO A 98 3.88 12.89 9.08
CA PRO A 98 4.15 13.59 7.82
C PRO A 98 4.32 12.64 6.64
N VAL A 99 3.83 13.03 5.48
CA VAL A 99 4.03 12.28 4.23
C VAL A 99 5.40 12.61 3.68
N GLU A 100 6.25 11.59 3.56
CA GLU A 100 7.60 11.69 3.02
C GLU A 100 7.69 10.89 1.72
N LEU A 101 7.93 11.58 0.60
CA LEU A 101 8.09 10.93 -0.70
C LEU A 101 9.35 10.05 -0.71
N LEU A 102 9.26 8.92 -1.39
CA LEU A 102 10.41 8.09 -1.72
C LEU A 102 11.32 8.82 -2.73
N ASP A 103 12.60 8.48 -2.68
CA ASP A 103 13.60 9.08 -3.55
C ASP A 103 13.28 8.91 -5.05
N GLY A 104 13.27 10.01 -5.77
CA GLY A 104 13.06 10.05 -7.22
C GLY A 104 11.62 9.98 -7.69
N VAL A 105 10.65 9.94 -6.77
CA VAL A 105 9.22 9.88 -7.11
C VAL A 105 8.79 11.06 -7.96
N ALA A 106 9.05 12.30 -7.52
CA ALA A 106 8.59 13.49 -8.20
C ALA A 106 9.11 13.57 -9.66
N ASP A 107 10.42 13.32 -9.84
CA ASP A 107 11.06 13.32 -11.17
C ASP A 107 10.48 12.20 -12.07
N THR A 108 10.23 11.02 -11.50
CA THR A 108 9.68 9.89 -12.25
C THR A 108 8.26 10.15 -12.72
N ILE A 109 7.40 10.71 -11.85
CA ILE A 109 6.02 11.07 -12.22
C ILE A 109 6.02 12.15 -13.31
N ASP A 110 6.88 13.18 -13.19
CA ASP A 110 7.00 14.24 -14.21
C ASP A 110 7.41 13.66 -15.57
N VAL A 111 8.38 12.75 -15.59
CA VAL A 111 8.80 12.07 -16.82
C VAL A 111 7.67 11.24 -17.42
N LEU A 112 7.01 10.40 -16.62
CA LEU A 112 5.92 9.55 -17.10
C LEU A 112 4.71 10.35 -17.57
N GLY A 113 4.37 11.44 -16.88
CA GLY A 113 3.22 12.30 -17.22
C GLY A 113 3.34 13.03 -18.55
N ARG A 114 4.52 13.07 -19.19
CA ARG A 114 4.71 13.65 -20.54
C ARG A 114 4.15 12.77 -21.66
N ASP A 115 4.19 11.45 -21.44
CA ASP A 115 3.87 10.48 -22.49
C ASP A 115 2.64 9.62 -22.17
N PHE A 116 2.25 9.56 -20.89
CA PHE A 116 1.18 8.70 -20.39
C PHE A 116 0.15 9.45 -19.55
N ARG A 117 -1.08 8.95 -19.55
CA ARG A 117 -2.09 9.35 -18.59
C ARG A 117 -1.82 8.65 -17.24
N LEU A 118 -1.75 9.41 -16.15
CA LEU A 118 -1.39 8.87 -14.85
C LEU A 118 -2.62 8.73 -13.95
N VAL A 119 -2.73 7.60 -13.26
CA VAL A 119 -3.74 7.38 -12.22
C VAL A 119 -3.08 6.87 -10.94
N LEU A 120 -3.35 7.54 -9.82
CA LEU A 120 -3.00 7.06 -8.50
C LEU A 120 -4.05 6.05 -8.06
N ILE A 121 -3.65 4.82 -7.71
CA ILE A 121 -4.56 3.79 -7.21
C ILE A 121 -4.01 3.30 -5.87
N THR A 122 -4.61 3.73 -4.77
CA THR A 122 -4.17 3.38 -3.42
C THR A 122 -5.29 2.69 -2.64
N LYS A 123 -4.91 1.81 -1.71
CA LYS A 123 -5.83 1.03 -0.87
C LYS A 123 -5.75 1.52 0.58
N GLY A 124 -6.90 1.66 1.26
CA GLY A 124 -6.91 2.02 2.67
C GLY A 124 -8.15 2.80 3.12
N ASP A 125 -8.06 3.39 4.32
CA ASP A 125 -9.08 4.29 4.85
C ASP A 125 -9.17 5.56 4.00
N LEU A 126 -10.37 5.84 3.48
CA LEU A 126 -10.60 6.95 2.55
C LEU A 126 -10.07 8.28 3.09
N PHE A 127 -10.44 8.65 4.31
CA PHE A 127 -10.05 9.93 4.91
C PHE A 127 -8.54 10.05 5.09
N HIS A 128 -7.89 8.95 5.52
CA HIS A 128 -6.44 8.94 5.71
C HIS A 128 -5.70 9.02 4.37
N GLN A 129 -6.13 8.25 3.37
CA GLN A 129 -5.50 8.28 2.05
C GLN A 129 -5.71 9.63 1.35
N GLU A 130 -6.91 10.24 1.43
CA GLU A 130 -7.13 11.61 0.93
C GLU A 130 -6.19 12.61 1.58
N SER A 131 -5.97 12.51 2.90
CA SER A 131 -5.04 13.40 3.63
C SER A 131 -3.60 13.20 3.17
N LYS A 132 -3.15 11.95 2.96
CA LYS A 132 -1.81 11.65 2.45
C LYS A 132 -1.62 12.18 1.02
N VAL A 133 -2.58 11.95 0.15
CA VAL A 133 -2.55 12.47 -1.23
C VAL A 133 -2.47 13.99 -1.24
N ALA A 134 -3.28 14.67 -0.45
CA ALA A 134 -3.24 16.14 -0.37
C ALA A 134 -1.90 16.67 0.18
N ALA A 135 -1.30 15.96 1.15
CA ALA A 135 -0.03 16.35 1.76
C ALA A 135 1.20 15.99 0.89
N SER A 136 1.07 15.05 -0.05
CA SER A 136 2.19 14.54 -0.86
C SER A 136 2.81 15.56 -1.82
N GLY A 137 2.05 16.58 -2.21
CA GLY A 137 2.48 17.60 -3.19
C GLY A 137 2.54 17.10 -4.65
N VAL A 138 2.14 15.85 -4.93
CA VAL A 138 2.14 15.28 -6.29
C VAL A 138 0.75 15.00 -6.86
N SER A 139 -0.31 15.31 -6.13
CA SER A 139 -1.70 15.03 -6.53
C SER A 139 -2.08 15.61 -7.88
N GLU A 140 -1.63 16.82 -8.20
CA GLU A 140 -1.92 17.53 -9.43
C GLU A 140 -1.28 16.89 -10.69
N LEU A 141 -0.33 15.95 -10.49
CA LEU A 141 0.33 15.23 -11.59
C LEU A 141 -0.49 14.04 -12.10
N PHE A 142 -1.55 13.67 -11.38
CA PHE A 142 -2.43 12.58 -11.74
C PHE A 142 -3.72 13.07 -12.39
N GLU A 143 -4.10 12.48 -13.53
CA GLU A 143 -5.39 12.74 -14.15
C GLU A 143 -6.54 12.27 -13.25
N ARG A 144 -6.30 11.20 -12.49
CA ARG A 144 -7.29 10.57 -11.62
C ARG A 144 -6.65 9.99 -10.37
N ILE A 145 -7.39 10.04 -9.25
CA ILE A 145 -7.01 9.45 -7.97
C ILE A 145 -8.14 8.51 -7.53
N GLU A 146 -7.80 7.24 -7.31
CA GLU A 146 -8.72 6.20 -6.87
C GLU A 146 -8.26 5.64 -5.53
N ILE A 147 -9.05 5.88 -4.49
CA ILE A 147 -8.87 5.27 -3.18
C ILE A 147 -9.86 4.11 -3.09
N VAL A 148 -9.34 2.89 -3.00
CA VAL A 148 -10.13 1.67 -3.13
C VAL A 148 -10.10 0.82 -1.86
N ALA A 149 -11.15 0.03 -1.65
CA ALA A 149 -11.19 -0.91 -0.54
C ALA A 149 -10.31 -2.15 -0.78
N GLU A 150 -10.20 -2.59 -2.05
CA GLU A 150 -9.35 -3.70 -2.46
C GLU A 150 -8.82 -3.48 -3.87
N LYS A 151 -7.64 -4.00 -4.17
CA LYS A 151 -6.99 -4.00 -5.48
C LYS A 151 -7.11 -5.39 -6.10
N ASP A 152 -8.22 -5.62 -6.77
CA ASP A 152 -8.53 -6.85 -7.47
C ASP A 152 -8.87 -6.59 -8.96
N PRO A 153 -8.98 -7.64 -9.80
CA PRO A 153 -9.31 -7.46 -11.21
C PRO A 153 -10.60 -6.66 -11.45
N ALA A 154 -11.62 -6.82 -10.60
CA ALA A 154 -12.89 -6.10 -10.75
C ALA A 154 -12.72 -4.59 -10.48
N THR A 155 -11.97 -4.23 -9.46
CA THR A 155 -11.63 -2.84 -9.14
C THR A 155 -10.80 -2.19 -10.25
N TYR A 156 -9.75 -2.84 -10.72
CA TYR A 156 -8.95 -2.34 -11.84
C TYR A 156 -9.78 -2.18 -13.11
N GLY A 157 -10.65 -3.17 -13.43
CA GLY A 157 -11.56 -3.09 -14.58
C GLY A 157 -12.52 -1.91 -14.50
N ARG A 158 -13.05 -1.61 -13.31
CA ARG A 158 -13.91 -0.43 -13.05
C ARG A 158 -13.14 0.88 -13.28
N VAL A 159 -11.90 0.98 -12.76
CA VAL A 159 -11.06 2.17 -12.92
C VAL A 159 -10.73 2.41 -14.39
N LEU A 160 -10.27 1.38 -15.10
CA LEU A 160 -9.93 1.45 -16.52
C LEU A 160 -11.16 1.78 -17.38
N GLY A 161 -12.30 1.15 -17.10
CA GLY A 161 -13.58 1.48 -17.79
C GLY A 161 -13.98 2.94 -17.60
N ALA A 162 -13.80 3.51 -16.41
CA ALA A 162 -14.04 4.93 -16.15
C ALA A 162 -13.06 5.87 -16.88
N MET A 163 -11.87 5.39 -17.21
CA MET A 163 -10.85 6.10 -18.00
C MET A 163 -10.96 5.84 -19.51
N GLY A 164 -11.91 4.97 -19.94
CA GLY A 164 -12.11 4.63 -21.34
C GLY A 164 -10.97 3.80 -21.95
N SER A 165 -10.34 2.95 -21.14
CA SER A 165 -9.19 2.13 -21.56
C SER A 165 -9.41 0.64 -21.30
N GLU A 166 -8.62 -0.18 -21.97
CA GLU A 166 -8.62 -1.63 -21.85
C GLU A 166 -7.38 -2.11 -21.06
N PRO A 167 -7.46 -3.26 -20.38
CA PRO A 167 -6.34 -3.78 -19.58
C PRO A 167 -5.02 -3.88 -20.32
N GLY A 168 -5.05 -4.25 -21.62
CA GLY A 168 -3.87 -4.38 -22.45
C GLY A 168 -3.08 -3.09 -22.67
N ALA A 169 -3.71 -1.92 -22.48
CA ALA A 169 -3.10 -0.59 -22.57
C ALA A 169 -2.70 0.00 -21.21
N PHE A 170 -2.79 -0.79 -20.14
CA PHE A 170 -2.50 -0.37 -18.77
C PHE A 170 -1.23 -1.01 -18.23
N CYS A 171 -0.46 -0.22 -17.46
CA CYS A 171 0.67 -0.70 -16.68
C CYS A 171 0.56 -0.18 -15.25
N MET A 172 0.69 -1.07 -14.26
CA MET A 172 0.72 -0.71 -12.84
C MET A 172 2.14 -0.70 -12.31
N ILE A 173 2.51 0.36 -11.60
CA ILE A 173 3.75 0.45 -10.82
C ILE A 173 3.37 0.32 -9.34
N GLY A 174 3.97 -0.63 -8.62
CA GLY A 174 3.69 -0.81 -7.21
C GLY A 174 4.65 -1.76 -6.50
N ASN A 175 4.61 -1.76 -5.16
CA ASN A 175 5.45 -2.57 -4.31
C ASN A 175 4.82 -3.92 -3.94
N SER A 176 3.49 -4.04 -3.99
CA SER A 176 2.79 -5.26 -3.61
C SER A 176 2.56 -6.17 -4.81
N VAL A 177 3.21 -7.34 -4.79
CA VAL A 177 2.93 -8.39 -5.80
C VAL A 177 1.45 -8.78 -5.78
N ARG A 178 0.87 -8.93 -4.60
CA ARG A 178 -0.51 -9.37 -4.40
C ARG A 178 -1.53 -8.36 -4.89
N SER A 179 -1.31 -7.08 -4.57
CA SER A 179 -2.30 -6.02 -4.79
C SER A 179 -2.07 -5.27 -6.11
N ASP A 180 -0.81 -5.03 -6.51
CA ASP A 180 -0.49 -4.19 -7.66
C ASP A 180 -0.19 -4.99 -8.92
N ILE A 181 0.49 -6.12 -8.77
CA ILE A 181 1.08 -6.81 -9.92
C ILE A 181 0.18 -7.97 -10.39
N ALA A 182 -0.10 -8.93 -9.53
CA ALA A 182 -0.81 -10.15 -9.93
C ALA A 182 -2.20 -9.86 -10.53
N PRO A 183 -3.07 -9.02 -9.96
CA PRO A 183 -4.38 -8.74 -10.52
C PRO A 183 -4.32 -8.07 -11.89
N VAL A 184 -3.32 -7.22 -12.11
CA VAL A 184 -3.14 -6.49 -13.38
C VAL A 184 -2.63 -7.42 -14.47
N LEU A 185 -1.68 -8.30 -14.16
CA LEU A 185 -1.19 -9.32 -15.11
C LEU A 185 -2.30 -10.32 -15.46
N GLU A 186 -3.13 -10.73 -14.49
CA GLU A 186 -4.29 -11.60 -14.73
C GLU A 186 -5.26 -11.03 -15.75
N MET A 187 -5.45 -9.71 -15.75
CA MET A 187 -6.30 -8.99 -16.69
C MET A 187 -5.66 -8.78 -18.08
N GLY A 188 -4.38 -9.13 -18.25
CA GLY A 188 -3.61 -8.87 -19.47
C GLY A 188 -2.95 -7.50 -19.52
N GLY A 189 -2.90 -6.77 -18.42
CA GLY A 189 -2.13 -5.54 -18.23
C GLY A 189 -0.63 -5.81 -18.08
N ALA A 190 0.14 -4.75 -17.85
CA ALA A 190 1.56 -4.84 -17.55
C ALA A 190 1.83 -4.41 -16.10
N GLY A 191 2.95 -4.85 -15.53
CA GLY A 191 3.36 -4.49 -14.19
C GLY A 191 4.83 -4.11 -14.11
N VAL A 192 5.13 -3.10 -13.30
CA VAL A 192 6.48 -2.77 -12.85
C VAL A 192 6.51 -2.92 -11.34
N HIS A 193 7.15 -3.97 -10.87
CA HIS A 193 7.32 -4.24 -9.45
C HIS A 193 8.52 -3.46 -8.90
N VAL A 194 8.27 -2.62 -7.91
CA VAL A 194 9.28 -1.83 -7.19
C VAL A 194 9.27 -2.29 -5.74
N PRO A 195 10.06 -3.29 -5.34
CA PRO A 195 9.98 -3.84 -3.99
C PRO A 195 10.37 -2.80 -2.94
N TYR A 196 9.59 -2.74 -1.86
CA TYR A 196 9.93 -1.96 -0.67
C TYR A 196 10.62 -2.86 0.36
N HIS A 197 11.48 -2.29 1.21
CA HIS A 197 12.31 -3.05 2.15
C HIS A 197 11.55 -3.70 3.31
N VAL A 198 10.31 -3.24 3.56
CA VAL A 198 9.38 -3.82 4.54
C VAL A 198 8.09 -4.17 3.81
N THR A 199 7.57 -5.36 4.03
CA THR A 199 6.28 -5.79 3.46
C THR A 199 5.43 -6.37 4.58
N TRP A 200 4.21 -5.87 4.72
CA TRP A 200 3.25 -6.42 5.66
C TRP A 200 2.97 -7.90 5.40
N ALA A 201 2.94 -8.71 6.46
CA ALA A 201 2.83 -10.16 6.33
C ALA A 201 1.57 -10.62 5.56
N LEU A 202 0.51 -9.83 5.53
CA LEU A 202 -0.73 -10.14 4.80
C LEU A 202 -0.68 -9.74 3.31
N GLU A 203 0.32 -8.96 2.89
CA GLU A 203 0.60 -8.58 1.49
C GLU A 203 1.69 -9.46 0.84
N HIS A 204 2.31 -10.36 1.60
CA HIS A 204 3.28 -11.30 1.02
C HIS A 204 2.62 -12.19 -0.04
N ALA A 205 3.20 -12.19 -1.23
CA ALA A 205 2.91 -13.13 -2.30
C ALA A 205 4.21 -13.47 -3.04
N GLU A 206 4.31 -14.69 -3.54
CA GLU A 206 5.42 -15.07 -4.42
C GLU A 206 5.21 -14.49 -5.81
N LEU A 207 6.24 -13.84 -6.35
CA LEU A 207 6.24 -13.38 -7.72
C LEU A 207 6.63 -14.56 -8.63
N GLU A 208 5.77 -14.96 -9.56
CA GLU A 208 6.21 -15.82 -10.66
C GLU A 208 7.27 -15.08 -11.49
N VAL A 209 8.49 -15.57 -11.47
CA VAL A 209 9.71 -14.85 -11.88
C VAL A 209 9.75 -14.53 -13.39
N SER A 210 8.81 -15.02 -14.19
CA SER A 210 8.83 -14.87 -15.66
C SER A 210 7.44 -14.63 -16.23
N HIS A 211 7.07 -13.37 -16.38
CA HIS A 211 5.89 -12.99 -17.17
C HIS A 211 6.30 -11.95 -18.22
N PRO A 212 5.89 -12.08 -19.51
CA PRO A 212 6.37 -11.20 -20.59
C PRO A 212 5.95 -9.74 -20.43
N ARG A 213 4.93 -9.46 -19.62
CA ARG A 213 4.45 -8.10 -19.32
C ARG A 213 4.81 -7.64 -17.91
N LEU A 214 5.84 -8.23 -17.29
CA LEU A 214 6.34 -7.87 -15.99
C LEU A 214 7.78 -7.40 -16.08
N ALA A 215 8.06 -6.25 -15.44
CA ALA A 215 9.41 -5.83 -15.14
C ALA A 215 9.57 -5.70 -13.61
N GLN A 216 10.75 -6.03 -13.10
CA GLN A 216 11.13 -5.78 -11.72
C GLN A 216 12.31 -4.81 -11.70
N VAL A 217 12.21 -3.79 -10.87
CA VAL A 217 13.24 -2.76 -10.69
C VAL A 217 13.58 -2.62 -9.21
N THR A 218 14.68 -1.98 -8.88
CA THR A 218 15.11 -1.77 -7.49
C THR A 218 14.68 -0.42 -6.93
N GLU A 219 14.33 0.52 -7.79
CA GLU A 219 13.91 1.86 -7.42
C GLU A 219 12.97 2.45 -8.50
N ILE A 220 12.10 3.35 -8.10
CA ILE A 220 11.06 3.91 -9.00
C ILE A 220 11.65 4.69 -10.19
N ARG A 221 12.85 5.28 -10.06
CA ARG A 221 13.54 5.98 -11.16
C ARG A 221 13.80 5.11 -12.38
N GLN A 222 13.82 3.81 -12.23
CA GLN A 222 14.03 2.84 -13.32
C GLN A 222 12.72 2.51 -14.06
N ALA A 223 11.55 2.87 -13.51
CA ALA A 223 10.25 2.54 -14.09
C ALA A 223 10.06 3.06 -15.53
N PRO A 224 10.45 4.28 -15.91
CA PRO A 224 10.29 4.75 -17.30
C PRO A 224 11.01 3.87 -18.32
N ALA A 225 12.24 3.44 -18.03
CA ALA A 225 13.00 2.56 -18.92
C ALA A 225 12.38 1.15 -19.00
N ALA A 226 11.89 0.62 -17.87
CA ALA A 226 11.19 -0.66 -17.81
C ALA A 226 9.89 -0.62 -18.64
N ILE A 227 9.10 0.45 -18.53
CA ILE A 227 7.86 0.64 -19.30
C ILE A 227 8.16 0.73 -20.80
N ALA A 228 9.20 1.47 -21.20
CA ALA A 228 9.61 1.54 -22.61
C ALA A 228 9.95 0.16 -23.18
N THR A 229 10.60 -0.70 -22.40
CA THR A 229 10.90 -2.08 -22.77
C THR A 229 9.63 -2.92 -22.91
N LEU A 230 8.68 -2.82 -21.95
CA LEU A 230 7.41 -3.53 -21.99
C LEU A 230 6.53 -3.10 -23.17
N ALA A 231 6.55 -1.81 -23.53
CA ALA A 231 5.81 -1.25 -24.66
C ALA A 231 6.39 -1.68 -26.02
N GLY A 232 7.71 -1.90 -26.12
CA GLY A 232 8.40 -2.33 -27.34
C GLY A 232 8.36 -3.82 -27.61
N ALA A 233 7.96 -4.64 -26.63
CA ALA A 233 7.88 -6.10 -26.73
C ALA A 233 6.51 -6.63 -27.18
N GLY A 234 5.55 -5.75 -27.55
CA GLY A 234 4.16 -6.04 -27.90
C GLY A 234 3.88 -6.10 -29.41
#